data_8ef6a62ab4c0a912e59f19277262e511
#
_entry.id   8ef6a62ab4c0a912e59f19277262e511
#
_cell.length_a   1.000
_cell.length_b   1.000
_cell.length_c   1.000
_cell.angle_alpha   90.00
_cell.angle_beta   90.00
_cell.angle_gamma   90.00
#
_symmetry.space_group_name_H-M   'P 1'
#
loop_
_entity.id
_entity.type
_entity.pdbx_description
1 polymer ?
#
loop_
_entity_poly.entity_id
_entity_poly.type
_entity_poly.pdbx_seq_one_letter_code
_entity_poly.pdbx_strand_id
1 'polypeptide(L)'
;NRRCFNWKNLDNGLIALFSALAAVRRDLPIFKDGKCEVLVAEGGLFGFSRTNQSMGVAVFVNADLFTHVVTLSRGALELDIFGNFKEKAFSARKNEELKTRFEIPPESFKILAF
;
A
#
# COMPACT_ATOMS: atom_id res chain seq x y z
N ASN A 1 12.53 -22.39 -8.31
CA ASN A 1 12.05 -23.53 -7.56
C ASN A 1 10.69 -23.98 -8.07
N ARG A 2 10.63 -25.17 -8.62
CA ARG A 2 9.45 -25.67 -9.36
C ARG A 2 8.67 -26.71 -8.55
N ARG A 3 8.44 -26.47 -7.28
CA ARG A 3 7.61 -27.37 -6.49
C ARG A 3 6.15 -27.25 -6.88
N CYS A 4 5.45 -28.40 -6.89
CA CYS A 4 4.01 -28.38 -7.04
C CYS A 4 3.37 -27.71 -5.83
N PHE A 5 2.29 -26.99 -6.07
CA PHE A 5 1.54 -26.36 -5.01
C PHE A 5 0.94 -27.43 -4.08
N ASN A 6 1.17 -27.27 -2.77
CA ASN A 6 0.67 -28.23 -1.78
C ASN A 6 -0.72 -27.81 -1.29
N TRP A 7 -1.74 -28.36 -1.87
CA TRP A 7 -3.14 -28.06 -1.51
C TRP A 7 -3.54 -28.51 -0.11
N LYS A 8 -2.78 -29.42 0.50
CA LYS A 8 -3.06 -29.93 1.85
C LYS A 8 -2.56 -29.01 2.96
N ASN A 9 -1.56 -28.18 2.69
CA ASN A 9 -0.93 -27.27 3.64
C ASN A 9 -1.10 -25.83 3.20
N LEU A 10 -2.36 -25.38 3.13
CA LEU A 10 -2.65 -23.99 2.77
C LEU A 10 -2.36 -23.06 3.96
N ASP A 11 -1.59 -22.03 3.73
CA ASP A 11 -1.46 -20.93 4.68
C ASP A 11 -2.67 -20.00 4.53
N ASN A 12 -3.64 -20.14 5.42
CA ASN A 12 -4.87 -19.35 5.38
C ASN A 12 -4.61 -17.86 5.59
N GLY A 13 -3.59 -17.50 6.39
CA GLY A 13 -3.21 -16.11 6.57
C GLY A 13 -2.67 -15.50 5.28
N LEU A 14 -1.85 -16.25 4.55
CA LEU A 14 -1.31 -15.81 3.26
C LEU A 14 -2.41 -15.70 2.21
N ILE A 15 -3.34 -16.64 2.16
CA ILE A 15 -4.50 -16.59 1.27
C ILE A 15 -5.35 -15.35 1.57
N ALA A 16 -5.62 -15.07 2.85
CA ALA A 16 -6.38 -13.90 3.27
C ALA A 16 -5.67 -12.61 2.84
N LEU A 17 -4.35 -12.53 2.99
CA LEU A 17 -3.56 -11.38 2.56
C LEU A 17 -3.65 -11.17 1.03
N PHE A 18 -3.42 -12.21 0.23
CA PHE A 18 -3.51 -12.09 -1.22
C PHE A 18 -4.92 -11.74 -1.69
N SER A 19 -5.95 -12.29 -1.05
CA SER A 19 -7.34 -11.96 -1.36
C SER A 19 -7.65 -10.50 -1.05
N ALA A 20 -7.16 -9.98 0.08
CA ALA A 20 -7.34 -8.58 0.47
C ALA A 20 -6.62 -7.64 -0.50
N LEU A 21 -5.37 -7.96 -0.88
CA LEU A 21 -4.62 -7.16 -1.86
C LEU A 21 -5.27 -7.16 -3.24
N ALA A 22 -5.80 -8.30 -3.67
CA ALA A 22 -6.54 -8.40 -4.92
C ALA A 22 -7.81 -7.54 -4.89
N ALA A 23 -8.52 -7.50 -3.75
CA ALA A 23 -9.68 -6.66 -3.57
C ALA A 23 -9.32 -5.17 -3.66
N VAL A 24 -8.23 -4.74 -3.04
CA VAL A 24 -7.73 -3.36 -3.12
C VAL A 24 -7.48 -2.98 -4.58
N ARG A 25 -6.78 -3.83 -5.31
CA ARG A 25 -6.46 -3.60 -6.72
C ARG A 25 -7.71 -3.55 -7.60
N ARG A 26 -8.68 -4.42 -7.34
CA ARG A 26 -9.94 -4.47 -8.10
C ARG A 26 -10.83 -3.27 -7.80
N ASP A 27 -10.92 -2.88 -6.53
CA ASP A 27 -11.93 -1.93 -6.04
C ASP A 27 -11.45 -0.48 -6.06
N LEU A 28 -10.16 -0.23 -6.23
CA LEU A 28 -9.59 1.11 -6.41
C LEU A 28 -9.08 1.27 -7.84
N PRO A 29 -9.85 1.94 -8.71
CA PRO A 29 -9.48 2.10 -10.13
C PRO A 29 -8.12 2.75 -10.36
N ILE A 30 -7.62 3.50 -9.38
CA ILE A 30 -6.31 4.17 -9.44
C ILE A 30 -5.16 3.19 -9.76
N PHE A 31 -5.26 1.95 -9.32
CA PHE A 31 -4.24 0.94 -9.60
C PHE A 31 -4.25 0.46 -11.06
N LYS A 32 -5.36 0.69 -11.76
CA LYS A 32 -5.50 0.34 -13.17
C LYS A 32 -5.12 1.51 -14.08
N ASP A 33 -5.64 2.69 -13.78
CA ASP A 33 -5.60 3.85 -14.69
C ASP A 33 -4.65 4.96 -14.22
N GLY A 34 -4.15 4.89 -12.99
CA GLY A 34 -3.31 5.93 -12.43
C GLY A 34 -1.90 5.95 -12.98
N LYS A 35 -1.31 7.14 -13.04
CA LYS A 35 0.10 7.32 -13.37
C LYS A 35 0.97 6.72 -12.28
N CYS A 36 1.95 5.91 -12.65
CA CYS A 36 2.88 5.29 -11.70
C CYS A 36 4.18 6.10 -11.60
N GLU A 37 4.61 6.33 -10.36
CA GLU A 37 5.86 7.02 -10.07
C GLU A 37 6.58 6.33 -8.93
N VAL A 38 7.89 6.08 -9.08
CA VAL A 38 8.71 5.54 -8.00
C VAL A 38 9.06 6.69 -7.04
N LEU A 39 8.74 6.51 -5.76
CA LEU A 39 8.98 7.48 -4.70
C LEU A 39 10.32 7.24 -4.00
N VAL A 40 10.67 6.00 -3.76
CA VAL A 40 11.91 5.60 -3.12
C VAL A 40 12.29 4.18 -3.56
N ALA A 41 13.57 3.96 -3.76
CA ALA A 41 14.14 2.63 -4.05
C ALA A 41 15.55 2.62 -3.47
N GLU A 42 15.65 2.33 -2.17
CA GLU A 42 16.90 2.43 -1.43
C GLU A 42 16.99 1.31 -0.40
N GLY A 43 18.02 0.47 -0.51
CA GLY A 43 18.17 -0.69 0.36
C GLY A 43 16.98 -1.63 0.22
N GLY A 44 16.39 -2.00 1.35
CA GLY A 44 15.19 -2.83 1.40
C GLY A 44 13.87 -2.04 1.39
N LEU A 45 13.93 -0.72 1.22
CA LEU A 45 12.74 0.13 1.14
C LEU A 45 12.41 0.45 -0.32
N PHE A 46 11.18 0.12 -0.71
CA PHE A 46 10.63 0.48 -2.01
C PHE A 46 9.28 1.16 -1.83
N GLY A 47 9.08 2.24 -2.55
CA GLY A 47 7.81 2.94 -2.54
C GLY A 47 7.46 3.47 -3.92
N PHE A 48 6.18 3.38 -4.26
CA PHE A 48 5.66 3.95 -5.50
C PHE A 48 4.30 4.58 -5.25
N SER A 49 3.91 5.47 -6.15
CA SER A 49 2.58 6.06 -6.14
C SER A 49 1.85 5.81 -7.43
N ARG A 50 0.52 5.79 -7.33
CA ARG A 50 -0.40 5.83 -8.47
C ARG A 50 -1.29 7.05 -8.26
N THR A 51 -1.37 7.90 -9.26
CA THR A 51 -2.13 9.16 -9.15
C THR A 51 -2.99 9.38 -10.38
N ASN A 52 -4.13 9.99 -10.16
CA ASN A 52 -4.96 10.54 -11.22
C ASN A 52 -5.47 11.93 -10.78
N GLN A 53 -6.38 12.53 -11.54
CA GLN A 53 -6.91 13.87 -11.21
C GLN A 53 -7.68 13.90 -9.90
N SER A 54 -8.16 12.76 -9.44
CA SER A 54 -9.07 12.70 -8.31
C SER A 54 -8.45 12.17 -7.02
N MET A 55 -7.43 11.32 -7.08
CA MET A 55 -6.84 10.73 -5.89
C MET A 55 -5.43 10.25 -6.15
N GLY A 56 -4.74 9.91 -5.07
CA GLY A 56 -3.45 9.25 -5.12
C GLY A 56 -3.38 8.13 -4.11
N VAL A 57 -2.59 7.13 -4.41
CA VAL A 57 -2.26 6.04 -3.50
C VAL A 57 -0.75 5.83 -3.55
N ALA A 58 -0.13 5.74 -2.39
CA ALA A 58 1.28 5.38 -2.26
C ALA A 58 1.39 4.03 -1.55
N VAL A 59 2.27 3.18 -2.06
CA VAL A 59 2.55 1.88 -1.45
C VAL A 59 4.03 1.85 -1.08
N PHE A 60 4.30 1.54 0.18
CA PHE A 60 5.67 1.39 0.69
C PHE A 60 5.86 -0.02 1.20
N VAL A 61 6.94 -0.65 0.79
CA VAL A 61 7.33 -2.00 1.22
C VAL A 61 8.70 -1.91 1.88
N ASN A 62 8.81 -2.44 3.09
CA ASN A 62 10.06 -2.53 3.83
C ASN A 62 10.47 -3.99 3.99
N ALA A 63 11.50 -4.39 3.29
CA ALA A 63 12.10 -5.73 3.40
C ALA A 63 13.26 -5.78 4.39
N ASP A 64 13.65 -4.66 4.98
CA ASP A 64 14.73 -4.61 5.97
C ASP A 64 14.27 -5.10 7.35
N LEU A 65 15.22 -5.35 8.22
CA LEU A 65 14.98 -5.81 9.59
C LEU A 65 14.82 -4.65 10.59
N PHE A 66 14.77 -3.43 10.09
CA PHE A 66 14.59 -2.22 10.91
C PHE A 66 13.51 -1.34 10.32
N THR A 67 12.93 -0.47 11.15
CA THR A 67 11.87 0.46 10.75
C THR A 67 12.42 1.55 9.83
N HIS A 68 11.73 1.80 8.71
CA HIS A 68 11.97 2.97 7.87
C HIS A 68 10.92 4.04 8.15
N VAL A 69 11.31 5.29 7.99
CA VAL A 69 10.42 6.44 8.09
C VAL A 69 10.28 7.07 6.72
N VAL A 70 9.03 7.29 6.31
CA VAL A 70 8.72 7.98 5.05
C VAL A 70 7.88 9.21 5.32
N THR A 71 8.08 10.26 4.52
CA THR A 71 7.34 11.50 4.63
C THR A 71 6.73 11.83 3.29
N LEU A 72 5.41 12.05 3.27
CA LEU A 72 4.72 12.57 2.10
C LEU A 72 4.53 14.09 2.25
N SER A 73 4.68 14.81 1.16
CA SER A 73 4.55 16.28 1.14
C SER A 73 3.10 16.75 1.21
N ARG A 74 2.17 15.85 1.46
CA ARG A 74 0.73 16.13 1.59
C ARG A 74 0.11 15.24 2.65
N GLY A 75 -1.10 15.57 3.09
CA GLY A 75 -1.85 14.74 4.01
C GLY A 75 -2.20 13.40 3.37
N ALA A 76 -2.10 12.35 4.14
CA ALA A 76 -2.41 11.00 3.68
C ALA A 76 -3.01 10.18 4.82
N LEU A 77 -3.84 9.21 4.46
CA LEU A 77 -4.47 8.28 5.39
C LEU A 77 -3.99 6.85 5.09
N GLU A 78 -3.63 6.10 6.13
CA GLU A 78 -3.30 4.70 5.99
C GLU A 78 -4.56 3.88 5.70
N LEU A 79 -4.50 3.01 4.71
CA LEU A 79 -5.58 2.10 4.34
C LEU A 79 -5.39 0.76 5.02
N ASP A 80 -6.44 0.28 5.67
CA ASP A 80 -6.50 -1.09 6.18
C ASP A 80 -7.14 -1.97 5.11
N ILE A 81 -6.35 -2.87 4.53
CA ILE A 81 -6.81 -3.75 3.44
C ILE A 81 -7.87 -4.76 3.90
N PHE A 82 -7.97 -5.00 5.21
CA PHE A 82 -8.99 -5.87 5.81
C PHE A 82 -10.22 -5.12 6.30
N GLY A 83 -10.21 -3.77 6.20
CA GLY A 83 -11.28 -2.90 6.68
C GLY A 83 -11.96 -2.12 5.54
N ASN A 84 -12.49 -0.95 5.88
CA ASN A 84 -13.21 -0.09 4.93
C ASN A 84 -12.27 0.82 4.14
N PHE A 85 -11.33 0.22 3.40
CA PHE A 85 -10.31 0.98 2.68
C PHE A 85 -10.90 1.91 1.61
N LYS A 86 -12.03 1.56 1.00
CA LYS A 86 -12.68 2.41 -0.01
C LYS A 86 -13.12 3.75 0.57
N GLU A 87 -13.81 3.72 1.72
CA GLU A 87 -14.27 4.95 2.38
C GLU A 87 -13.11 5.83 2.78
N LYS A 88 -12.05 5.24 3.34
CA LYS A 88 -10.84 5.98 3.70
C LYS A 88 -10.15 6.58 2.49
N ALA A 89 -10.06 5.84 1.40
CA ALA A 89 -9.45 6.33 0.16
C ALA A 89 -10.19 7.55 -0.38
N PHE A 90 -11.53 7.51 -0.37
CA PHE A 90 -12.32 8.65 -0.81
C PHE A 90 -12.25 9.83 0.15
N SER A 91 -12.16 9.60 1.46
CA SER A 91 -12.06 10.67 2.45
C SER A 91 -10.69 11.34 2.48
N ALA A 92 -9.66 10.67 2.02
CA ALA A 92 -8.29 11.20 2.01
C ALA A 92 -8.16 12.51 1.21
N ARG A 93 -9.00 12.70 0.20
CA ARG A 93 -9.01 13.92 -0.62
C ARG A 93 -9.34 15.18 0.17
N LYS A 94 -10.03 15.04 1.30
CA LYS A 94 -10.43 16.16 2.15
C LYS A 94 -9.39 16.47 3.22
N ASN A 95 -8.30 15.70 3.28
CA ASN A 95 -7.26 15.90 4.26
C ASN A 95 -6.35 17.05 3.81
N GLU A 96 -6.34 18.13 4.57
CA GLU A 96 -5.60 19.36 4.27
C GLU A 96 -4.22 19.42 4.93
N GLU A 97 -3.78 18.37 5.62
CA GLU A 97 -2.44 18.34 6.21
C GLU A 97 -1.36 18.44 5.13
N LEU A 98 -0.40 19.33 5.35
CA LEU A 98 0.65 19.60 4.37
C LEU A 98 1.73 18.53 4.31
N LYS A 99 1.94 17.80 5.40
CA LYS A 99 2.93 16.72 5.48
C LYS A 99 2.43 15.63 6.38
N THR A 100 2.66 14.39 5.96
CA THR A 100 2.36 13.22 6.79
C THR A 100 3.59 12.32 6.86
N ARG A 101 3.94 11.93 8.08
CA ARG A 101 5.08 11.05 8.36
C ARG A 101 4.57 9.70 8.80
N PHE A 102 5.12 8.63 8.21
CA PHE A 102 4.76 7.26 8.52
C PHE A 102 5.98 6.43 8.85
N GLU A 103 5.81 5.52 9.79
CA GLU A 103 6.79 4.48 10.09
C GLU A 103 6.37 3.20 9.37
N ILE A 104 7.29 2.62 8.63
CA ILE A 104 7.08 1.33 7.96
C ILE A 104 7.87 0.29 8.76
N PRO A 105 7.20 -0.55 9.56
CA PRO A 105 7.89 -1.55 10.37
C PRO A 105 8.71 -2.54 9.55
N PRO A 106 9.66 -3.26 10.18
CA PRO A 106 10.44 -4.29 9.49
C PRO A 106 9.54 -5.33 8.82
N GLU A 107 9.93 -5.78 7.64
CA GLU A 107 9.26 -6.85 6.89
C GLU A 107 7.75 -6.61 6.74
N SER A 108 7.39 -5.36 6.41
CA SER A 108 5.99 -4.95 6.29
C SER A 108 5.76 -4.00 5.12
N PHE A 109 4.50 -3.65 4.91
CA PHE A 109 4.12 -2.66 3.92
C PHE A 109 3.02 -1.75 4.47
N LYS A 110 2.88 -0.57 3.85
CA LYS A 110 1.76 0.33 4.08
C LYS A 110 1.20 0.86 2.78
N ILE A 111 -0.10 1.02 2.73
CA ILE A 111 -0.81 1.64 1.61
C ILE A 111 -1.44 2.93 2.15
N LEU A 112 -1.09 4.04 1.53
CA LEU A 112 -1.51 5.37 1.97
C LEU A 112 -2.34 6.01 0.86
N ALA A 113 -3.50 6.57 1.20
CA ALA A 113 -4.33 7.34 0.27
C ALA A 113 -4.20 8.84 0.53
N PHE A 114 -4.17 9.62 -0.55
CA PHE A 114 -4.07 11.08 -0.47
C PHE A 114 -4.81 11.80 -1.59
#